data_8a1f8cf9a5c7812f67b2066d65b88448
#
_entry.id   8a1f8cf9a5c7812f67b2066d65b88448
#
_cell.length_a   1.000
_cell.length_b   1.000
_cell.length_c   1.000
_cell.angle_alpha   90.00
_cell.angle_beta   90.00
_cell.angle_gamma   90.00
#
_symmetry.space_group_name_H-M   'P 1'
#
loop_
_entity.id
_entity.type
_entity.pdbx_description
1 polymer ?
#
loop_
_entity_poly.entity_id
_entity_poly.type
_entity_poly.pdbx_seq_one_letter_code
_entity_poly.pdbx_strand_id
1 'polypeptide(L)'
;MKKITRLALFALMVHQSTVAQKTLSEGTIVYDITVQTGSKEPQLADMFDGARTTVYLKGGQSRTEMVSPLGTTTTILDAKNNTGVVLKEYGNQKLLIKVTRQDLEDINKKYAGIVFSVQNETKTIAGYECQKAVAKLSDGSTFTVYFTKELVTENKDYDYQFKTLPGLPLEYESSMGNLKVKYTASKIAFDPVPLQKFVAPVSGYRQLTYQESKNLKSGN
;
A
#
# COMPACT_ATOMS: atom_id res chain seq x y z
N MET A 1 40.44 11.78 -62.40
CA MET A 1 39.67 10.64 -61.89
C MET A 1 39.45 10.87 -60.36
N LYS A 2 38.30 11.39 -59.95
CA LYS A 2 37.96 11.67 -58.50
C LYS A 2 37.15 10.50 -57.92
N LYS A 3 37.74 9.78 -57.00
CA LYS A 3 37.04 8.72 -56.26
C LYS A 3 36.17 9.36 -55.16
N ILE A 4 34.86 9.27 -55.32
CA ILE A 4 33.87 9.68 -54.27
C ILE A 4 33.64 8.49 -53.32
N THR A 5 34.17 8.57 -52.08
CA THR A 5 33.93 7.60 -51.00
C THR A 5 32.63 7.96 -50.36
N ARG A 6 31.59 7.14 -50.57
CA ARG A 6 30.29 7.27 -49.88
C ARG A 6 30.41 6.66 -48.48
N LEU A 7 30.43 7.51 -47.45
CA LEU A 7 30.35 7.11 -46.06
C LEU A 7 28.89 6.87 -45.73
N ALA A 8 28.48 5.60 -45.57
CA ALA A 8 27.15 5.23 -45.15
C ALA A 8 27.09 5.37 -43.61
N LEU A 9 26.43 6.42 -43.12
CA LEU A 9 26.17 6.64 -41.70
C LEU A 9 24.98 5.73 -41.27
N PHE A 10 25.29 4.60 -40.62
CA PHE A 10 24.29 3.69 -40.09
C PHE A 10 23.80 4.27 -38.76
N ALA A 11 22.70 5.03 -38.79
CA ALA A 11 22.05 5.53 -37.57
C ALA A 11 21.40 4.36 -36.82
N LEU A 12 22.02 3.94 -35.73
CA LEU A 12 21.46 2.97 -34.79
C LEU A 12 20.28 3.64 -34.05
N MET A 13 19.05 3.44 -34.53
CA MET A 13 17.85 3.84 -33.79
C MET A 13 17.69 2.94 -32.56
N VAL A 14 18.13 3.42 -31.42
CA VAL A 14 17.80 2.82 -30.12
C VAL A 14 16.32 3.06 -29.89
N HIS A 15 15.50 2.02 -30.11
CA HIS A 15 14.10 2.04 -29.75
C HIS A 15 14.02 1.97 -28.20
N GLN A 16 13.89 3.11 -27.57
CA GLN A 16 13.49 3.15 -26.17
C GLN A 16 11.99 2.78 -26.11
N SER A 17 11.69 1.57 -25.71
CA SER A 17 10.33 1.15 -25.40
C SER A 17 9.86 1.95 -24.20
N THR A 18 9.14 3.04 -24.44
CA THR A 18 8.42 3.75 -23.37
C THR A 18 7.24 2.88 -22.96
N VAL A 19 7.37 2.19 -21.84
CA VAL A 19 6.21 1.50 -21.22
C VAL A 19 5.23 2.58 -20.82
N ALA A 20 4.05 2.60 -21.45
CA ALA A 20 3.00 3.55 -21.13
C ALA A 20 2.49 3.24 -19.70
N GLN A 21 2.58 4.22 -18.80
CA GLN A 21 2.08 4.11 -17.44
C GLN A 21 0.54 4.01 -17.45
N LYS A 22 0.00 2.94 -16.85
CA LYS A 22 -1.43 2.72 -16.74
C LYS A 22 -1.92 3.22 -15.38
N THR A 23 -2.99 4.02 -15.39
CA THR A 23 -3.63 4.51 -14.16
C THR A 23 -4.68 3.52 -13.67
N LEU A 24 -4.58 3.13 -12.40
CA LEU A 24 -5.56 2.34 -11.68
C LEU A 24 -6.53 3.30 -10.97
N SER A 25 -7.63 3.64 -11.65
CA SER A 25 -8.73 4.45 -11.12
C SER A 25 -9.76 3.59 -10.38
N GLU A 26 -9.94 2.34 -10.83
CA GLU A 26 -10.83 1.35 -10.24
C GLU A 26 -10.18 -0.04 -10.34
N GLY A 27 -10.27 -0.82 -9.26
CA GLY A 27 -9.73 -2.18 -9.24
C GLY A 27 -9.39 -2.69 -7.85
N THR A 28 -8.72 -3.83 -7.84
CA THR A 28 -8.36 -4.55 -6.60
C THR A 28 -6.90 -4.94 -6.61
N ILE A 29 -6.21 -4.73 -5.50
CA ILE A 29 -4.84 -5.20 -5.26
C ILE A 29 -4.87 -6.14 -4.07
N VAL A 30 -4.29 -7.33 -4.20
CA VAL A 30 -4.18 -8.31 -3.12
C VAL A 30 -2.72 -8.46 -2.74
N TYR A 31 -2.42 -8.31 -1.44
CA TYR A 31 -1.11 -8.56 -0.86
C TYR A 31 -1.17 -9.75 0.08
N ASP A 32 -0.28 -10.68 -0.09
CA ASP A 32 -0.01 -11.73 0.89
C ASP A 32 0.99 -11.19 1.92
N ILE A 33 0.78 -11.54 3.19
CA ILE A 33 1.58 -11.05 4.31
C ILE A 33 2.47 -12.19 4.81
N THR A 34 3.77 -11.89 4.97
CA THR A 34 4.71 -12.77 5.65
C THR A 34 5.35 -12.04 6.81
N VAL A 35 5.51 -12.73 7.94
CA VAL A 35 6.13 -12.17 9.13
C VAL A 35 7.55 -12.70 9.27
N GLN A 36 8.51 -11.82 9.48
CA GLN A 36 9.90 -12.18 9.74
C GLN A 36 10.18 -11.99 11.24
N THR A 37 10.11 -13.06 12.00
CA THR A 37 10.37 -12.99 13.45
C THR A 37 11.84 -13.10 13.79
N GLY A 38 12.67 -13.67 12.91
CA GLY A 38 14.07 -13.97 13.20
C GLY A 38 14.29 -14.99 14.33
N SER A 39 13.21 -15.50 14.94
CA SER A 39 13.19 -16.46 16.02
C SER A 39 12.82 -17.85 15.50
N LYS A 40 13.40 -18.90 16.09
CA LYS A 40 13.04 -20.31 15.82
C LYS A 40 11.84 -20.77 16.67
N GLU A 41 11.42 -19.98 17.65
CA GLU A 41 10.30 -20.28 18.54
C GLU A 41 9.02 -19.68 17.97
N PRO A 42 7.87 -20.40 17.99
CA PRO A 42 6.58 -19.86 17.61
C PRO A 42 6.26 -18.60 18.44
N GLN A 43 5.95 -17.50 17.76
CA GLN A 43 5.60 -16.25 18.42
C GLN A 43 4.21 -15.79 17.99
N LEU A 44 3.61 -14.86 18.73
CA LEU A 44 2.36 -14.17 18.33
C LEU A 44 2.42 -13.62 16.89
N ALA A 45 3.63 -13.37 16.42
CA ALA A 45 3.92 -12.98 15.04
C ALA A 45 3.46 -14.00 14.00
N ASP A 46 3.64 -15.28 14.29
CA ASP A 46 3.30 -16.37 13.36
C ASP A 46 1.78 -16.44 13.13
N MET A 47 0.98 -15.84 14.03
CA MET A 47 -0.47 -15.70 13.83
C MET A 47 -0.85 -14.69 12.73
N PHE A 48 0.08 -13.89 12.25
CA PHE A 48 -0.12 -13.02 11.08
C PHE A 48 0.46 -13.61 9.79
N ASP A 49 1.23 -14.70 9.90
CA ASP A 49 1.73 -15.38 8.71
C ASP A 49 0.56 -16.00 7.95
N GLY A 50 0.55 -15.80 6.62
CA GLY A 50 -0.59 -16.16 5.78
C GLY A 50 -1.78 -15.20 5.84
N ALA A 51 -1.70 -14.10 6.62
CA ALA A 51 -2.67 -13.03 6.53
C ALA A 51 -2.65 -12.39 5.14
N ARG A 52 -3.78 -11.79 4.76
CA ARG A 52 -3.95 -11.17 3.45
C ARG A 52 -4.52 -9.76 3.59
N THR A 53 -3.98 -8.84 2.82
CA THR A 53 -4.56 -7.50 2.66
C THR A 53 -5.12 -7.35 1.26
N THR A 54 -6.39 -6.93 1.17
CA THR A 54 -7.05 -6.60 -0.10
C THR A 54 -7.36 -5.11 -0.12
N VAL A 55 -6.87 -4.42 -1.14
CA VAL A 55 -7.15 -3.00 -1.38
C VAL A 55 -8.14 -2.89 -2.54
N TYR A 56 -9.28 -2.26 -2.30
CA TYR A 56 -10.28 -1.90 -3.31
C TYR A 56 -10.17 -0.40 -3.57
N LEU A 57 -10.12 -0.02 -4.84
CA LEU A 57 -10.04 1.38 -5.28
C LEU A 57 -11.19 1.69 -6.23
N LYS A 58 -11.78 2.89 -6.07
CA LYS A 58 -12.77 3.45 -7.01
C LYS A 58 -12.77 4.97 -6.91
N GLY A 59 -12.13 5.63 -7.88
CA GLY A 59 -11.93 7.08 -7.85
C GLY A 59 -11.29 7.53 -6.54
N GLY A 60 -11.89 8.49 -5.84
CA GLY A 60 -11.42 9.00 -4.55
C GLY A 60 -11.69 8.09 -3.34
N GLN A 61 -12.37 6.96 -3.52
CA GLN A 61 -12.69 6.02 -2.44
C GLN A 61 -11.70 4.86 -2.39
N SER A 62 -11.33 4.43 -1.19
CA SER A 62 -10.54 3.23 -0.98
C SER A 62 -11.05 2.41 0.20
N ARG A 63 -10.92 1.08 0.09
CA ARG A 63 -11.12 0.14 1.19
C ARG A 63 -9.91 -0.77 1.27
N THR A 64 -9.26 -0.80 2.40
CA THR A 64 -8.18 -1.75 2.72
C THR A 64 -8.69 -2.72 3.78
N GLU A 65 -8.69 -4.01 3.46
CA GLU A 65 -9.19 -5.07 4.31
C GLU A 65 -8.07 -6.07 4.59
N MET A 66 -7.63 -6.15 5.83
CA MET A 66 -6.66 -7.13 6.29
C MET A 66 -7.38 -8.24 7.06
N VAL A 67 -7.26 -9.46 6.56
CA VAL A 67 -7.82 -10.67 7.18
C VAL A 67 -6.67 -11.51 7.73
N SER A 68 -6.76 -11.91 8.99
CA SER A 68 -5.80 -12.78 9.67
C SER A 68 -6.54 -13.77 10.57
N PRO A 69 -5.87 -14.81 11.10
CA PRO A 69 -6.47 -15.71 12.08
C PRO A 69 -6.99 -15.00 13.34
N LEU A 70 -6.45 -13.83 13.67
CA LEU A 70 -6.89 -13.03 14.82
C LEU A 70 -8.18 -12.26 14.56
N GLY A 71 -8.54 -12.02 13.29
CA GLY A 71 -9.72 -11.27 12.91
C GLY A 71 -9.47 -10.37 11.70
N THR A 72 -10.39 -9.43 11.51
CA THR A 72 -10.38 -8.53 10.35
C THR A 72 -10.23 -7.08 10.78
N THR A 73 -9.36 -6.35 10.09
CA THR A 73 -9.30 -4.88 10.17
C THR A 73 -9.62 -4.32 8.79
N THR A 74 -10.61 -3.44 8.72
CA THR A 74 -10.99 -2.75 7.49
C THR A 74 -10.85 -1.25 7.66
N THR A 75 -10.17 -0.59 6.73
CA THR A 75 -10.11 0.88 6.64
C THR A 75 -10.83 1.32 5.37
N ILE A 76 -11.83 2.17 5.50
CA ILE A 76 -12.55 2.80 4.39
C ILE A 76 -12.21 4.28 4.42
N LEU A 77 -11.67 4.83 3.32
CA LEU A 77 -11.30 6.24 3.22
C LEU A 77 -12.05 6.90 2.07
N ASP A 78 -12.43 8.15 2.29
CA ASP A 78 -12.95 9.07 1.27
C ASP A 78 -11.96 10.23 1.15
N ALA A 79 -11.13 10.20 0.11
CA ALA A 79 -10.12 11.22 -0.14
C ALA A 79 -10.73 12.59 -0.46
N LYS A 80 -11.95 12.64 -1.02
CA LYS A 80 -12.65 13.88 -1.35
C LYS A 80 -13.03 14.66 -0.09
N ASN A 81 -13.52 13.95 0.93
CA ASN A 81 -13.96 14.53 2.20
C ASN A 81 -12.85 14.50 3.26
N ASN A 82 -11.72 13.82 3.00
CA ASN A 82 -10.66 13.54 3.97
C ASN A 82 -11.22 12.97 5.29
N THR A 83 -12.05 11.94 5.16
CA THR A 83 -12.65 11.23 6.29
C THR A 83 -12.51 9.73 6.09
N GLY A 84 -12.72 8.98 7.16
CA GLY A 84 -12.67 7.53 7.06
C GLY A 84 -13.34 6.83 8.23
N VAL A 85 -13.37 5.51 8.09
CA VAL A 85 -13.87 4.59 9.11
C VAL A 85 -12.91 3.43 9.21
N VAL A 86 -12.54 3.06 10.42
CA VAL A 86 -11.79 1.82 10.70
C VAL A 86 -12.70 0.85 11.41
N LEU A 87 -12.93 -0.31 10.81
CA LEU A 87 -13.66 -1.42 11.41
C LEU A 87 -12.65 -2.41 11.97
N LYS A 88 -12.90 -2.91 13.17
CA LYS A 88 -12.11 -3.98 13.79
C LYS A 88 -13.03 -5.07 14.28
N GLU A 89 -12.77 -6.30 13.86
CA GLU A 89 -13.52 -7.48 14.22
C GLU A 89 -12.54 -8.53 14.76
N TYR A 90 -12.55 -8.70 16.10
CA TYR A 90 -11.68 -9.64 16.81
C TYR A 90 -12.53 -10.45 17.79
N GLY A 91 -12.69 -11.75 17.51
CA GLY A 91 -13.62 -12.58 18.29
C GLY A 91 -15.04 -12.00 18.28
N ASN A 92 -15.59 -11.72 19.47
CA ASN A 92 -16.93 -11.15 19.64
C ASN A 92 -16.94 -9.60 19.62
N GLN A 93 -15.77 -8.96 19.51
CA GLN A 93 -15.67 -7.50 19.51
C GLN A 93 -15.76 -6.95 18.10
N LYS A 94 -16.71 -6.02 17.89
CA LYS A 94 -16.87 -5.27 16.64
C LYS A 94 -16.83 -3.78 16.94
N LEU A 95 -15.78 -3.13 16.50
CA LEU A 95 -15.56 -1.69 16.72
C LEU A 95 -15.60 -0.95 15.39
N LEU A 96 -16.34 0.16 15.35
CA LEU A 96 -16.36 1.13 14.28
C LEU A 96 -15.74 2.43 14.78
N ILE A 97 -14.60 2.80 14.27
CA ILE A 97 -13.84 3.98 14.67
C ILE A 97 -13.98 5.02 13.57
N LYS A 98 -14.62 6.15 13.88
CA LYS A 98 -14.72 7.28 12.96
C LYS A 98 -13.41 8.05 12.96
N VAL A 99 -12.93 8.39 11.76
CA VAL A 99 -11.66 9.08 11.55
C VAL A 99 -11.93 10.37 10.79
N THR A 100 -11.59 11.48 11.40
CA THR A 100 -11.71 12.83 10.83
C THR A 100 -10.46 13.18 10.02
N ARG A 101 -10.49 14.34 9.33
CA ARG A 101 -9.30 14.89 8.65
C ARG A 101 -8.12 15.04 9.62
N GLN A 102 -8.36 15.63 10.79
CA GLN A 102 -7.31 15.84 11.80
C GLN A 102 -6.71 14.51 12.27
N ASP A 103 -7.55 13.49 12.48
CA ASP A 103 -7.08 12.16 12.86
C ASP A 103 -6.22 11.53 11.75
N LEU A 104 -6.58 11.72 10.48
CA LEU A 104 -5.77 11.25 9.34
C LEU A 104 -4.43 11.98 9.26
N GLU A 105 -4.39 13.27 9.51
CA GLU A 105 -3.15 14.05 9.58
C GLU A 105 -2.24 13.53 10.70
N ASP A 106 -2.79 13.26 11.88
CA ASP A 106 -2.05 12.70 13.02
C ASP A 106 -1.53 11.28 12.72
N ILE A 107 -2.36 10.42 12.13
CA ILE A 107 -1.98 9.05 11.73
C ILE A 107 -0.82 9.08 10.72
N ASN A 108 -0.88 9.99 9.77
CA ASN A 108 0.06 10.08 8.66
C ASN A 108 1.30 10.91 8.97
N LYS A 109 1.34 11.59 10.12
CA LYS A 109 2.43 12.50 10.53
C LYS A 109 3.81 11.85 10.44
N LYS A 110 3.93 10.57 10.80
CA LYS A 110 5.20 9.82 10.74
C LYS A 110 5.75 9.68 9.31
N TYR A 111 4.89 9.77 8.29
CA TYR A 111 5.27 9.69 6.87
C TYR A 111 5.47 11.06 6.23
N ALA A 112 5.24 12.16 6.97
CA ALA A 112 5.47 13.50 6.45
C ALA A 112 6.96 13.67 6.09
N GLY A 113 7.23 14.14 4.87
CA GLY A 113 8.59 14.33 4.39
C GLY A 113 9.35 13.05 4.04
N ILE A 114 8.65 11.90 3.89
CA ILE A 114 9.27 10.65 3.44
C ILE A 114 9.98 10.83 2.10
N VAL A 115 11.21 10.32 1.99
CA VAL A 115 12.03 10.36 0.77
C VAL A 115 12.30 8.94 0.30
N PHE A 116 12.14 8.70 -1.01
CA PHE A 116 12.43 7.43 -1.66
C PHE A 116 13.72 7.53 -2.48
N SER A 117 14.74 6.76 -2.11
CA SER A 117 16.00 6.63 -2.85
C SER A 117 15.92 5.40 -3.75
N VAL A 118 15.71 5.62 -5.05
CA VAL A 118 15.58 4.55 -6.05
C VAL A 118 16.94 3.89 -6.29
N GLN A 119 16.95 2.54 -6.34
CA GLN A 119 18.13 1.69 -6.52
C GLN A 119 18.11 1.02 -7.91
N ASN A 120 19.25 0.51 -8.38
CA ASN A 120 19.32 -0.20 -9.67
C ASN A 120 18.93 -1.70 -9.57
N GLU A 121 18.42 -2.13 -8.43
CA GLU A 121 17.97 -3.50 -8.23
C GLU A 121 16.52 -3.64 -8.69
N THR A 122 16.25 -4.65 -9.52
CA THR A 122 14.90 -4.97 -10.03
C THR A 122 14.52 -6.42 -9.76
N LYS A 123 13.23 -6.69 -9.73
CA LYS A 123 12.64 -8.05 -9.72
C LYS A 123 11.22 -8.02 -10.26
N THR A 124 10.71 -9.19 -10.66
CA THR A 124 9.32 -9.33 -11.11
C THR A 124 8.40 -9.69 -9.95
N ILE A 125 7.29 -8.95 -9.79
CA ILE A 125 6.24 -9.21 -8.79
C ILE A 125 4.88 -9.10 -9.47
N ALA A 126 4.02 -10.10 -9.30
CA ALA A 126 2.68 -10.15 -9.92
C ALA A 126 2.68 -9.87 -11.44
N GLY A 127 3.77 -10.25 -12.15
CA GLY A 127 3.94 -10.06 -13.58
C GLY A 127 4.47 -8.69 -14.02
N TYR A 128 4.78 -7.78 -13.07
CA TYR A 128 5.34 -6.45 -13.36
C TYR A 128 6.82 -6.37 -12.99
N GLU A 129 7.59 -5.66 -13.81
CA GLU A 129 8.95 -5.29 -13.43
C GLU A 129 8.89 -4.23 -12.31
N CYS A 130 9.56 -4.51 -11.20
CA CYS A 130 9.59 -3.67 -10.01
C CYS A 130 11.00 -3.21 -9.72
N GLN A 131 11.16 -1.91 -9.48
CA GLN A 131 12.42 -1.30 -9.07
C GLN A 131 12.43 -1.13 -7.55
N LYS A 132 13.57 -1.40 -6.93
CA LYS A 132 13.77 -1.18 -5.49
C LYS A 132 13.92 0.29 -5.18
N ALA A 133 13.30 0.71 -4.07
CA ALA A 133 13.62 1.97 -3.41
C ALA A 133 13.78 1.76 -1.91
N VAL A 134 14.58 2.61 -1.28
CA VAL A 134 14.69 2.70 0.17
C VAL A 134 13.97 3.95 0.60
N ALA A 135 12.94 3.78 1.40
CA ALA A 135 12.23 4.87 2.05
C ALA A 135 12.97 5.31 3.31
N LYS A 136 13.10 6.62 3.51
CA LYS A 136 13.65 7.21 4.74
C LYS A 136 12.63 8.15 5.34
N LEU A 137 12.27 7.92 6.59
CA LEU A 137 11.36 8.75 7.37
C LEU A 137 12.09 9.90 8.06
N SER A 138 11.35 10.87 8.59
CA SER A 138 11.90 12.04 9.29
C SER A 138 12.63 11.68 10.58
N ASP A 139 12.28 10.56 11.23
CA ASP A 139 12.98 10.03 12.42
C ASP A 139 14.25 9.24 12.09
N GLY A 140 14.62 9.16 10.80
CA GLY A 140 15.79 8.44 10.32
C GLY A 140 15.56 6.95 10.07
N SER A 141 14.43 6.39 10.46
CA SER A 141 14.08 4.99 10.17
C SER A 141 13.91 4.76 8.66
N THR A 142 14.17 3.53 8.23
CA THR A 142 14.11 3.16 6.81
C THR A 142 13.36 1.85 6.62
N PHE A 143 12.76 1.71 5.43
CA PHE A 143 12.21 0.43 4.97
C PHE A 143 12.40 0.27 3.46
N THR A 144 12.35 -0.97 3.00
CA THR A 144 12.49 -1.30 1.57
C THR A 144 11.11 -1.37 0.91
N VAL A 145 11.02 -0.85 -0.34
CA VAL A 145 9.87 -1.00 -1.21
C VAL A 145 10.32 -1.38 -2.61
N TYR A 146 9.60 -2.32 -3.24
CA TYR A 146 9.67 -2.59 -4.67
C TYR A 146 8.40 -2.08 -5.32
N PHE A 147 8.53 -1.24 -6.33
CA PHE A 147 7.40 -0.61 -7.01
C PHE A 147 7.54 -0.73 -8.52
N THR A 148 6.42 -0.80 -9.22
CA THR A 148 6.40 -0.74 -10.67
C THR A 148 6.06 0.66 -11.16
N LYS A 149 6.76 1.11 -12.22
CA LYS A 149 6.44 2.36 -12.93
C LYS A 149 5.34 2.19 -13.97
N GLU A 150 4.99 0.94 -14.30
CA GLU A 150 3.94 0.62 -15.26
C GLU A 150 2.54 0.98 -14.76
N LEU A 151 2.38 1.01 -13.42
CA LEU A 151 1.10 1.30 -12.77
C LEU A 151 1.23 2.48 -11.81
N VAL A 152 0.20 3.33 -11.80
CA VAL A 152 -0.03 4.35 -10.76
C VAL A 152 -1.48 4.31 -10.33
N THR A 153 -1.75 4.66 -9.08
CA THR A 153 -3.13 4.86 -8.61
C THR A 153 -3.58 6.29 -8.87
N GLU A 154 -4.84 6.47 -9.29
CA GLU A 154 -5.46 7.80 -9.36
C GLU A 154 -5.56 8.42 -7.96
N ASN A 155 -6.06 7.66 -6.98
CA ASN A 155 -6.13 8.05 -5.58
C ASN A 155 -4.82 7.71 -4.87
N LYS A 156 -3.90 8.65 -4.76
CA LYS A 156 -2.62 8.47 -4.05
C LYS A 156 -2.77 8.51 -2.52
N ASP A 157 -3.90 8.98 -2.01
CA ASP A 157 -4.16 9.08 -0.57
C ASP A 157 -4.68 7.75 0.03
N TYR A 158 -4.90 6.71 -0.80
CA TYR A 158 -5.32 5.39 -0.33
C TYR A 158 -4.29 4.75 0.61
N ASP A 159 -3.02 5.05 0.41
CA ASP A 159 -1.92 4.70 1.29
C ASP A 159 -0.90 5.85 1.30
N TYR A 160 -1.04 6.72 2.28
CA TYR A 160 -0.29 7.97 2.38
C TYR A 160 1.23 7.77 2.42
N GLN A 161 1.72 6.65 2.96
CA GLN A 161 3.16 6.36 3.03
C GLN A 161 3.80 6.27 1.64
N PHE A 162 3.04 5.96 0.58
CA PHE A 162 3.52 5.84 -0.80
C PHE A 162 3.09 7.00 -1.71
N LYS A 163 2.50 8.06 -1.17
CA LYS A 163 1.96 9.17 -1.95
C LYS A 163 2.97 9.79 -2.92
N THR A 164 4.25 9.85 -2.53
CA THR A 164 5.35 10.42 -3.34
C THR A 164 6.15 9.39 -4.12
N LEU A 165 5.81 8.09 -4.01
CA LEU A 165 6.46 7.03 -4.77
C LEU A 165 6.07 7.15 -6.26
N PRO A 166 7.02 7.05 -7.22
CA PRO A 166 6.72 7.24 -8.65
C PRO A 166 6.15 5.99 -9.33
N GLY A 167 5.25 5.27 -8.66
CA GLY A 167 4.63 4.05 -9.15
C GLY A 167 3.81 3.34 -8.07
N LEU A 168 3.31 2.14 -8.41
CA LEU A 168 2.53 1.30 -7.49
C LEU A 168 3.47 0.41 -6.66
N PRO A 169 3.44 0.46 -5.30
CA PRO A 169 4.19 -0.46 -4.46
C PRO A 169 3.64 -1.88 -4.61
N LEU A 170 4.50 -2.85 -4.94
CA LEU A 170 4.12 -4.25 -5.08
C LEU A 170 4.74 -5.15 -4.02
N GLU A 171 5.83 -4.74 -3.39
CA GLU A 171 6.34 -5.37 -2.18
C GLU A 171 6.92 -4.30 -1.26
N TYR A 172 6.62 -4.38 0.03
CA TYR A 172 7.18 -3.45 0.99
C TYR A 172 7.22 -4.05 2.39
N GLU A 173 8.14 -3.52 3.19
CA GLU A 173 8.25 -3.82 4.60
C GLU A 173 7.49 -2.78 5.42
N SER A 174 6.86 -3.24 6.48
CA SER A 174 6.19 -2.39 7.47
C SER A 174 6.44 -2.93 8.87
N SER A 175 6.28 -2.07 9.88
CA SER A 175 6.36 -2.49 11.28
C SER A 175 4.96 -2.56 11.87
N MET A 176 4.65 -3.69 12.50
CA MET A 176 3.42 -3.90 13.28
C MET A 176 3.83 -4.13 14.75
N GLY A 177 3.87 -3.05 15.54
CA GLY A 177 4.52 -3.08 16.84
C GLY A 177 6.02 -3.38 16.68
N ASN A 178 6.52 -4.41 17.34
CA ASN A 178 7.93 -4.86 17.25
C ASN A 178 8.18 -5.83 16.09
N LEU A 179 7.16 -6.16 15.29
CA LEU A 179 7.27 -7.13 14.22
C LEU A 179 7.60 -6.45 12.89
N LYS A 180 8.51 -7.06 12.12
CA LYS A 180 8.71 -6.73 10.71
C LYS A 180 7.78 -7.59 9.86
N VAL A 181 6.96 -6.93 9.08
CA VAL A 181 5.95 -7.54 8.23
C VAL A 181 6.26 -7.16 6.79
N LYS A 182 6.23 -8.15 5.91
CA LYS A 182 6.40 -7.94 4.47
C LYS A 182 5.09 -8.19 3.75
N TYR A 183 4.68 -7.23 2.95
CA TYR A 183 3.55 -7.29 2.04
C TYR A 183 4.07 -7.55 0.64
N THR A 184 3.53 -8.56 -0.05
CA THR A 184 3.90 -8.87 -1.44
C THR A 184 2.63 -9.00 -2.27
N ALA A 185 2.49 -8.19 -3.32
CA ALA A 185 1.34 -8.26 -4.21
C ALA A 185 1.29 -9.61 -4.93
N SER A 186 0.16 -10.30 -4.78
CA SER A 186 -0.11 -11.58 -5.44
C SER A 186 -1.12 -11.45 -6.59
N LYS A 187 -1.96 -10.38 -6.59
CA LYS A 187 -2.94 -10.13 -7.64
C LYS A 187 -3.21 -8.64 -7.80
N ILE A 188 -3.34 -8.20 -9.05
CA ILE A 188 -3.84 -6.89 -9.44
C ILE A 188 -4.96 -7.12 -10.47
N ALA A 189 -6.16 -6.62 -10.19
CA ALA A 189 -7.31 -6.75 -11.06
C ALA A 189 -7.91 -5.36 -11.35
N PHE A 190 -8.33 -5.16 -12.61
CA PHE A 190 -8.93 -3.90 -13.10
C PHE A 190 -10.43 -4.05 -13.26
N ASP A 191 -11.02 -5.06 -12.61
CA ASP A 191 -12.46 -5.30 -12.65
C ASP A 191 -13.21 -4.22 -11.86
N PRO A 192 -14.45 -3.90 -12.25
CA PRO A 192 -15.31 -2.97 -11.52
C PRO A 192 -15.49 -3.38 -10.04
N VAL A 193 -15.41 -2.41 -9.14
CA VAL A 193 -15.60 -2.59 -7.70
C VAL A 193 -16.99 -2.10 -7.30
N PRO A 194 -17.84 -2.95 -6.68
CA PRO A 194 -19.17 -2.53 -6.23
C PRO A 194 -19.09 -1.40 -5.20
N LEU A 195 -19.95 -0.39 -5.32
CA LEU A 195 -19.99 0.77 -4.39
C LEU A 195 -20.22 0.35 -2.94
N GLN A 196 -20.94 -0.77 -2.72
CA GLN A 196 -21.20 -1.32 -1.39
C GLN A 196 -19.92 -1.64 -0.60
N LYS A 197 -18.79 -1.86 -1.30
CA LYS A 197 -17.50 -2.07 -0.65
C LYS A 197 -17.05 -0.84 0.16
N PHE A 198 -17.49 0.35 -0.21
CA PHE A 198 -17.08 1.61 0.42
C PHE A 198 -18.10 2.15 1.43
N VAL A 199 -19.18 1.40 1.68
CA VAL A 199 -20.20 1.77 2.67
C VAL A 199 -19.85 1.17 4.03
N ALA A 200 -19.80 2.04 5.05
CA ALA A 200 -19.63 1.57 6.43
C ALA A 200 -20.93 0.94 6.96
N PRO A 201 -20.86 -0.10 7.80
CA PRO A 201 -22.04 -0.69 8.42
C PRO A 201 -22.73 0.33 9.35
N VAL A 202 -24.07 0.31 9.35
CA VAL A 202 -24.91 1.22 10.16
C VAL A 202 -25.23 0.65 11.55
N SER A 203 -25.03 -0.66 11.76
CA SER A 203 -25.37 -1.38 13.01
C SER A 203 -24.39 -2.53 13.28
N GLY A 204 -24.49 -3.13 14.47
CA GLY A 204 -23.68 -4.29 14.84
C GLY A 204 -22.25 -3.96 15.31
N TYR A 205 -21.90 -2.69 15.43
CA TYR A 205 -20.59 -2.23 15.89
C TYR A 205 -20.74 -1.25 17.07
N ARG A 206 -19.84 -1.36 18.04
CA ARG A 206 -19.62 -0.29 19.02
C ARG A 206 -18.90 0.85 18.31
N GLN A 207 -19.52 2.02 18.27
CA GLN A 207 -18.95 3.20 17.65
C GLN A 207 -18.01 3.92 18.61
N LEU A 208 -16.88 4.37 18.11
CA LEU A 208 -15.84 5.09 18.83
C LEU A 208 -15.30 6.24 17.96
N THR A 209 -14.86 7.30 18.60
CA THR A 209 -13.95 8.27 17.99
C THR A 209 -12.54 7.68 17.92
N TYR A 210 -11.69 8.27 17.09
CA TYR A 210 -10.28 7.89 17.02
C TYR A 210 -9.58 8.03 18.37
N GLN A 211 -9.86 9.11 19.12
CA GLN A 211 -9.28 9.34 20.43
C GLN A 211 -9.70 8.28 21.47
N GLU A 212 -10.99 7.92 21.53
CA GLU A 212 -11.46 6.84 22.40
C GLU A 212 -10.77 5.50 22.05
N SER A 213 -10.55 5.24 20.77
CA SER A 213 -9.87 4.03 20.33
C SER A 213 -8.39 3.99 20.76
N LYS A 214 -7.72 5.14 20.88
CA LYS A 214 -6.35 5.25 21.42
C LYS A 214 -6.33 4.95 22.91
N ASN A 215 -7.27 5.48 23.66
CA ASN A 215 -7.37 5.26 25.11
C ASN A 215 -7.61 3.78 25.44
N LEU A 216 -8.43 3.06 24.64
CA LEU A 216 -8.62 1.61 24.81
C LEU A 216 -7.32 0.81 24.60
N LYS A 217 -6.40 1.27 23.75
CA LYS A 217 -5.11 0.60 23.53
C LYS A 217 -4.10 0.86 24.63
N SER A 218 -4.18 2.00 25.31
CA SER A 218 -3.24 2.40 26.37
C SER A 218 -3.60 1.81 27.74
N GLY A 219 -4.69 1.03 27.86
CA GLY A 219 -5.04 0.32 29.09
C GLY A 219 -5.62 1.20 30.21
N ASN A 220 -6.07 2.42 29.85
CA ASN A 220 -6.83 3.32 30.76
C ASN A 220 -8.32 3.27 30.48
#